data_157c6bd701c2c73075e426a5a72cc30b
#
_entry.id   157c6bd701c2c73075e426a5a72cc30b
#
_cell.length_a   1.000
_cell.length_b   1.000
_cell.length_c   1.000
_cell.angle_alpha   90.00
_cell.angle_beta   90.00
_cell.angle_gamma   90.00
#
_symmetry.space_group_name_H-M   'P 1'
#
loop_
_entity.id
_entity.type
_entity.pdbx_description
1 polymer ?
#
loop_
_entity_poly.entity_id
_entity_poly.type
_entity_poly.pdbx_seq_one_letter_code
_entity_poly.pdbx_strand_id
1 'polypeptide(L)'
;VDAATGALTTDTVSADRLSGLGSEEKALLLKLLDAANYTGSSAQDDLTALKKLWDTTPPTPLPEPDIIPVQKVALSQHTLELPRLSSADLSVSITPPDATDQTVLWSASPEDVVSVEAGRVTGLKKGTAVVTAVSDTKSDGCTVTVTPAVYRIETAHDASGSIPAWDAAPSHAEFSMPLTAKKPGLLLRALEFRIKGFVAGKMRAILRRYGSTTPLVDLSLELIRGYNDVVLDMGGFPLEKGVEYQLYLSAVNNFYPPSVEAGWVEENDFIDIAHGSAYYDGDTTLIFAGTVVLREAD
;
A
#
# COMPACT_ATOMS: atom_id res chain seq x y z
N VAL A 1 46.10 -4.45 -37.47
CA VAL A 1 46.21 -5.70 -36.69
C VAL A 1 46.13 -6.85 -37.69
N ASP A 2 47.14 -7.70 -37.73
CA ASP A 2 47.11 -8.91 -38.53
C ASP A 2 46.01 -9.86 -38.00
N ALA A 3 45.08 -10.25 -38.87
CA ALA A 3 43.91 -11.06 -38.48
C ALA A 3 44.28 -12.48 -38.05
N ALA A 4 45.43 -13.00 -38.43
CA ALA A 4 45.85 -14.37 -38.12
C ALA A 4 46.66 -14.48 -36.83
N THR A 5 47.39 -13.40 -36.45
CA THR A 5 48.30 -13.42 -35.31
C THR A 5 47.93 -12.42 -34.21
N GLY A 6 46.97 -11.53 -34.44
CA GLY A 6 46.63 -10.44 -33.54
C GLY A 6 47.73 -9.39 -33.37
N ALA A 7 48.84 -9.50 -34.13
CA ALA A 7 49.99 -8.59 -34.02
C ALA A 7 49.74 -7.28 -34.78
N LEU A 8 50.17 -6.18 -34.22
CA LEU A 8 50.24 -4.88 -34.89
C LEU A 8 51.36 -4.91 -35.90
N THR A 9 51.07 -4.75 -37.20
CA THR A 9 52.09 -4.67 -38.24
C THR A 9 52.45 -3.23 -38.52
N THR A 10 53.71 -3.00 -38.92
CA THR A 10 54.29 -1.66 -39.23
C THR A 10 53.51 -0.90 -40.31
N ASP A 11 52.80 -1.60 -41.21
CA ASP A 11 51.99 -0.98 -42.27
C ASP A 11 50.70 -0.33 -41.79
N THR A 12 50.31 -0.56 -40.55
CA THR A 12 49.07 -0.04 -39.97
C THR A 12 49.24 1.24 -39.17
N VAL A 13 50.49 1.66 -38.88
CA VAL A 13 50.80 2.83 -38.05
C VAL A 13 51.64 3.80 -38.82
N SER A 14 51.09 4.53 -39.79
CA SER A 14 51.80 5.62 -40.46
C SER A 14 51.52 6.94 -39.73
N ALA A 15 52.53 7.84 -39.73
CA ALA A 15 52.39 9.18 -39.08
C ALA A 15 51.18 9.95 -39.59
N ASP A 16 50.79 9.80 -40.86
CA ASP A 16 49.62 10.46 -41.44
C ASP A 16 48.29 9.93 -40.90
N ARG A 17 48.21 8.64 -40.55
CA ARG A 17 47.01 8.05 -39.91
C ARG A 17 46.89 8.43 -38.45
N LEU A 18 48.02 8.64 -37.77
CA LEU A 18 48.06 9.06 -36.38
C LEU A 18 47.66 10.53 -36.20
N SER A 19 47.89 11.36 -37.19
CA SER A 19 47.51 12.78 -37.12
C SER A 19 45.98 13.00 -37.15
N GLY A 20 45.23 12.01 -37.69
CA GLY A 20 43.76 12.06 -37.76
C GLY A 20 43.03 11.46 -36.55
N LEU A 21 43.75 10.83 -35.61
CA LEU A 21 43.13 10.23 -34.44
C LEU A 21 42.81 11.28 -33.36
N GLY A 22 41.64 11.14 -32.72
CA GLY A 22 41.29 11.91 -31.54
C GLY A 22 42.15 11.55 -30.31
N SER A 23 42.07 12.34 -29.25
CA SER A 23 42.88 12.15 -28.03
C SER A 23 42.60 10.80 -27.32
N GLU A 24 41.37 10.32 -27.33
CA GLU A 24 41.02 9.01 -26.75
C GLU A 24 41.57 7.84 -27.55
N GLU A 25 41.48 7.93 -28.87
CA GLU A 25 42.02 6.89 -29.78
C GLU A 25 43.53 6.80 -29.68
N LYS A 26 44.22 7.94 -29.54
CA LYS A 26 45.68 8.00 -29.29
C LYS A 26 46.07 7.37 -27.94
N ALA A 27 45.28 7.64 -26.87
CA ALA A 27 45.53 7.07 -25.55
C ALA A 27 45.33 5.54 -25.54
N LEU A 28 44.30 5.05 -26.24
CA LEU A 28 43.98 3.62 -26.35
C LEU A 28 45.09 2.92 -27.18
N LEU A 29 45.55 3.55 -28.25
CA LEU A 29 46.60 3.01 -29.10
C LEU A 29 47.95 2.92 -28.34
N LEU A 30 48.28 3.93 -27.54
CA LEU A 30 49.50 3.91 -26.69
C LEU A 30 49.41 2.78 -25.64
N LYS A 31 48.26 2.56 -25.02
CA LYS A 31 48.04 1.45 -24.07
C LYS A 31 48.17 0.10 -24.74
N LEU A 32 47.67 -0.05 -25.95
CA LEU A 32 47.76 -1.30 -26.72
C LEU A 32 49.20 -1.58 -27.18
N LEU A 33 49.95 -0.57 -27.57
CA LEU A 33 51.37 -0.68 -27.96
C LEU A 33 52.25 -1.03 -26.76
N ASP A 34 52.02 -0.44 -25.59
CA ASP A 34 52.76 -0.74 -24.36
C ASP A 34 52.45 -2.17 -23.85
N ALA A 35 51.19 -2.61 -23.95
CA ALA A 35 50.78 -3.96 -23.54
C ALA A 35 51.29 -5.07 -24.48
N ALA A 36 51.55 -4.76 -25.73
CA ALA A 36 51.96 -5.74 -26.75
C ALA A 36 53.46 -6.04 -26.77
N ASN A 37 54.30 -5.43 -25.92
CA ASN A 37 55.76 -5.60 -25.90
C ASN A 37 56.37 -5.52 -27.31
N TYR A 38 56.10 -4.45 -28.04
CA TYR A 38 56.45 -4.27 -29.44
C TYR A 38 57.95 -4.10 -29.59
N THR A 39 58.65 -5.08 -30.19
CA THR A 39 60.09 -5.22 -30.21
C THR A 39 60.73 -5.06 -31.59
N GLY A 40 60.09 -4.41 -32.56
CA GLY A 40 60.65 -4.14 -33.88
C GLY A 40 61.44 -2.83 -33.93
N SER A 41 62.51 -2.74 -34.65
CA SER A 41 63.38 -1.51 -34.76
C SER A 41 62.62 -0.30 -35.36
N SER A 42 61.69 -0.51 -36.27
CA SER A 42 60.80 0.53 -36.81
C SER A 42 59.68 0.92 -35.82
N ALA A 43 59.29 0.03 -34.97
CA ALA A 43 58.28 0.26 -33.94
C ALA A 43 58.77 1.21 -32.84
N GLN A 44 60.05 1.16 -32.50
CA GLN A 44 60.59 2.04 -31.50
C GLN A 44 60.65 3.51 -32.02
N ASP A 45 60.84 3.68 -33.33
CA ASP A 45 60.84 5.00 -33.97
C ASP A 45 59.38 5.53 -34.06
N ASP A 46 58.46 4.68 -34.38
CA ASP A 46 57.00 5.01 -34.39
C ASP A 46 56.45 5.31 -32.99
N LEU A 47 56.86 4.55 -31.98
CA LEU A 47 56.53 4.80 -30.58
C LEU A 47 57.15 6.14 -30.09
N THR A 48 58.33 6.44 -30.52
CA THR A 48 59.03 7.71 -30.19
C THR A 48 58.32 8.88 -30.88
N ALA A 49 57.89 8.72 -32.12
CA ALA A 49 57.15 9.72 -32.86
C ALA A 49 55.77 9.94 -32.23
N LEU A 50 55.06 8.88 -31.80
CA LEU A 50 53.80 8.95 -31.08
C LEU A 50 53.94 9.64 -29.73
N LYS A 51 54.98 9.31 -28.94
CA LYS A 51 55.27 9.98 -27.67
C LYS A 51 55.57 11.46 -27.88
N LYS A 52 56.31 11.79 -28.92
CA LYS A 52 56.62 13.18 -29.26
C LYS A 52 55.39 13.97 -29.69
N LEU A 53 54.48 13.37 -30.46
CA LEU A 53 53.16 13.96 -30.81
C LEU A 53 52.31 14.16 -29.58
N TRP A 54 52.32 13.21 -28.66
CA TRP A 54 51.61 13.28 -27.39
C TRP A 54 52.13 14.40 -26.49
N ASP A 55 53.45 14.52 -26.36
CA ASP A 55 54.09 15.54 -25.53
C ASP A 55 53.92 16.96 -26.10
N THR A 56 53.76 17.09 -27.43
CA THR A 56 53.52 18.39 -28.10
C THR A 56 52.06 18.82 -28.15
N THR A 57 51.15 17.89 -27.96
CA THR A 57 49.71 18.19 -27.92
C THR A 57 49.11 17.46 -26.69
N PRO A 58 49.28 18.01 -25.50
CA PRO A 58 48.63 17.41 -24.33
C PRO A 58 47.11 17.33 -24.58
N PRO A 59 46.46 16.20 -24.29
CA PRO A 59 45.04 16.09 -24.44
C PRO A 59 44.37 17.20 -23.61
N THR A 60 43.52 17.98 -24.26
CA THR A 60 42.65 18.88 -23.51
C THR A 60 41.86 17.99 -22.57
N PRO A 61 41.92 18.16 -21.24
CA PRO A 61 41.09 17.37 -20.35
C PRO A 61 39.63 17.54 -20.80
N LEU A 62 38.96 16.42 -21.00
CA LEU A 62 37.50 16.45 -21.18
C LEU A 62 36.91 17.26 -20.02
N PRO A 63 36.04 18.23 -20.28
CA PRO A 63 35.39 18.94 -19.20
C PRO A 63 34.73 17.87 -18.30
N GLU A 64 35.11 17.88 -17.03
CA GLU A 64 34.37 17.07 -16.06
C GLU A 64 32.88 17.44 -16.17
N PRO A 65 31.98 16.44 -16.23
CA PRO A 65 30.55 16.75 -16.27
C PRO A 65 30.22 17.64 -15.08
N ASP A 66 29.53 18.75 -15.34
CA ASP A 66 29.08 19.64 -14.29
C ASP A 66 28.13 18.84 -13.36
N ILE A 67 28.60 18.53 -12.16
CA ILE A 67 27.81 17.85 -11.14
C ILE A 67 26.92 18.90 -10.47
N ILE A 68 25.62 18.78 -10.68
CA ILE A 68 24.61 19.58 -10.00
C ILE A 68 24.23 18.83 -8.71
N PRO A 69 24.67 19.29 -7.53
CA PRO A 69 24.41 18.60 -6.28
C PRO A 69 22.94 18.76 -5.83
N VAL A 70 22.43 17.79 -5.08
CA VAL A 70 21.13 17.89 -4.41
C VAL A 70 21.23 18.96 -3.32
N GLN A 71 20.36 19.96 -3.40
CA GLN A 71 20.28 21.04 -2.40
C GLN A 71 19.24 20.75 -1.33
N LYS A 72 18.13 20.10 -1.73
CA LYS A 72 17.03 19.78 -0.81
C LYS A 72 16.33 18.49 -1.25
N VAL A 73 15.95 17.68 -0.26
CA VAL A 73 14.98 16.59 -0.34
C VAL A 73 13.75 17.03 0.46
N ALA A 74 12.56 16.83 -0.05
CA ALA A 74 11.34 17.12 0.68
C ALA A 74 10.28 16.04 0.43
N LEU A 75 9.71 15.50 1.50
CA LEU A 75 8.59 14.57 1.48
C LEU A 75 7.25 15.30 1.32
N SER A 76 6.27 14.63 0.74
CA SER A 76 4.91 15.15 0.57
C SER A 76 4.21 15.46 1.89
N GLN A 77 4.60 14.77 2.97
CA GLN A 77 4.08 14.97 4.31
C GLN A 77 5.09 14.50 5.37
N HIS A 78 5.00 15.06 6.58
CA HIS A 78 5.91 14.78 7.68
C HIS A 78 5.26 13.97 8.82
N THR A 79 3.95 13.75 8.72
CA THR A 79 3.18 12.89 9.64
C THR A 79 2.25 12.01 8.83
N LEU A 80 2.17 10.74 9.17
CA LEU A 80 1.30 9.76 8.53
C LEU A 80 0.72 8.83 9.59
N GLU A 81 -0.58 8.66 9.56
CA GLU A 81 -1.27 7.66 10.39
C GLU A 81 -1.87 6.60 9.47
N LEU A 82 -1.61 5.33 9.75
CA LEU A 82 -2.19 4.23 8.99
C LEU A 82 -2.48 3.01 9.87
N PRO A 83 -3.56 2.30 9.59
CA PRO A 83 -3.85 1.05 10.26
C PRO A 83 -2.79 -0.01 9.95
N ARG A 84 -2.53 -0.91 10.88
CA ARG A 84 -1.69 -2.10 10.64
C ARG A 84 -2.21 -2.88 9.41
N LEU A 85 -1.29 -3.41 8.61
CA LEU A 85 -1.55 -4.09 7.33
C LEU A 85 -2.06 -3.18 6.20
N SER A 86 -2.16 -1.87 6.42
CA SER A 86 -2.45 -0.90 5.38
C SER A 86 -1.17 -0.28 4.84
N SER A 87 -1.22 0.27 3.64
CA SER A 87 -0.11 0.97 3.01
C SER A 87 -0.53 2.36 2.54
N ALA A 88 0.43 3.28 2.52
CA ALA A 88 0.28 4.61 1.95
C ALA A 88 1.56 5.01 1.22
N ASP A 89 1.45 5.91 0.24
CA ASP A 89 2.57 6.34 -0.56
C ASP A 89 3.07 7.72 -0.09
N LEU A 90 4.38 7.82 0.14
CA LEU A 90 5.11 9.07 0.36
C LEU A 90 5.82 9.44 -0.93
N SER A 91 5.51 10.59 -1.50
CA SER A 91 6.26 11.15 -2.61
C SER A 91 7.39 12.04 -2.11
N VAL A 92 8.49 12.08 -2.88
CA VAL A 92 9.67 12.88 -2.59
C VAL A 92 9.91 13.86 -3.74
N SER A 93 10.33 15.06 -3.41
CA SER A 93 10.81 16.05 -4.37
C SER A 93 12.27 16.41 -4.09
N ILE A 94 13.07 16.48 -5.16
CA ILE A 94 14.48 16.86 -5.11
C ILE A 94 14.64 18.23 -5.73
N THR A 95 15.45 19.07 -5.13
CA THR A 95 15.76 20.40 -5.63
C THR A 95 17.28 20.53 -5.75
N PRO A 96 17.81 21.02 -6.87
CA PRO A 96 17.08 21.39 -8.08
C PRO A 96 16.58 20.14 -8.86
N PRO A 97 15.60 20.28 -9.77
CA PRO A 97 15.03 19.15 -10.50
C PRO A 97 15.97 18.53 -11.54
N ASP A 98 17.06 19.22 -11.87
CA ASP A 98 18.14 18.81 -12.75
C ASP A 98 19.39 18.33 -11.99
N ALA A 99 19.27 18.03 -10.69
CA ALA A 99 20.34 17.42 -9.91
C ALA A 99 20.88 16.16 -10.60
N THR A 100 22.20 16.01 -10.66
CA THR A 100 22.87 14.95 -11.42
C THR A 100 22.55 13.55 -10.88
N ASP A 101 22.47 13.41 -9.57
CA ASP A 101 22.01 12.18 -8.91
C ASP A 101 20.67 12.44 -8.21
N GLN A 102 19.64 11.76 -8.68
CA GLN A 102 18.28 11.80 -8.09
C GLN A 102 17.91 10.48 -7.41
N THR A 103 18.89 9.65 -7.13
CA THR A 103 18.67 8.39 -6.42
C THR A 103 18.21 8.68 -5.00
N VAL A 104 17.09 8.03 -4.60
CA VAL A 104 16.54 8.16 -3.25
C VAL A 104 16.67 6.84 -2.51
N LEU A 105 17.33 6.88 -1.37
CA LEU A 105 17.40 5.76 -0.43
C LEU A 105 16.36 5.95 0.66
N TRP A 106 15.55 4.91 0.86
CA TRP A 106 14.50 4.89 1.87
C TRP A 106 14.91 4.02 3.04
N SER A 107 14.58 4.46 4.23
CA SER A 107 14.77 3.69 5.47
C SER A 107 13.64 3.95 6.45
N ALA A 108 13.43 3.03 7.39
CA ALA A 108 12.48 3.15 8.47
C ALA A 108 13.13 2.77 9.80
N SER A 109 12.77 3.46 10.86
CA SER A 109 13.28 3.12 12.20
C SER A 109 12.19 3.37 13.26
N PRO A 110 11.83 2.36 14.08
CA PRO A 110 12.26 0.95 14.01
C PRO A 110 11.64 0.20 12.82
N GLU A 111 12.38 -0.74 12.23
CA GLU A 111 11.97 -1.50 11.02
C GLU A 111 10.85 -2.52 11.29
N ASP A 112 10.64 -2.92 12.53
CA ASP A 112 9.57 -3.86 12.93
C ASP A 112 8.19 -3.18 13.00
N VAL A 113 8.12 -1.85 12.99
CA VAL A 113 6.87 -1.08 13.04
C VAL A 113 6.35 -0.78 11.65
N VAL A 114 7.22 -0.36 10.73
CA VAL A 114 6.88 -0.08 9.33
C VAL A 114 7.94 -0.62 8.40
N SER A 115 7.53 -1.03 7.19
CA SER A 115 8.43 -1.20 6.05
C SER A 115 8.23 -0.08 5.05
N VAL A 116 9.31 0.27 4.34
CA VAL A 116 9.24 1.24 3.24
C VAL A 116 9.98 0.69 2.01
N GLU A 117 9.34 0.76 0.85
CA GLU A 117 9.90 0.36 -0.43
C GLU A 117 9.51 1.38 -1.49
N ALA A 118 10.49 2.03 -2.09
CA ALA A 118 10.29 3.08 -3.12
C ALA A 118 9.23 4.14 -2.72
N GLY A 119 9.17 4.52 -1.44
CA GLY A 119 8.20 5.49 -0.91
C GLY A 119 6.86 4.89 -0.45
N ARG A 120 6.59 3.61 -0.76
CA ARG A 120 5.40 2.92 -0.25
C ARG A 120 5.65 2.44 1.18
N VAL A 121 4.92 3.01 2.12
CA VAL A 121 5.00 2.71 3.56
C VAL A 121 3.92 1.72 3.94
N THR A 122 4.28 0.63 4.62
CA THR A 122 3.34 -0.41 5.09
C THR A 122 3.45 -0.55 6.61
N GLY A 123 2.33 -0.47 7.30
CA GLY A 123 2.25 -0.67 8.76
C GLY A 123 2.35 -2.15 9.13
N LEU A 124 3.37 -2.54 9.88
CA LEU A 124 3.62 -3.94 10.27
C LEU A 124 3.13 -4.23 11.69
N LYS A 125 3.38 -3.31 12.62
CA LYS A 125 3.10 -3.45 14.03
C LYS A 125 2.67 -2.12 14.61
N LYS A 126 1.71 -2.13 15.53
CA LYS A 126 1.30 -0.94 16.29
C LYS A 126 2.52 -0.25 16.91
N GLY A 127 2.64 1.05 16.73
CA GLY A 127 3.75 1.85 17.23
C GLY A 127 3.99 3.09 16.39
N THR A 128 5.12 3.72 16.64
CA THR A 128 5.58 4.89 15.88
C THR A 128 6.96 4.62 15.32
N ALA A 129 7.17 4.96 14.06
CA ALA A 129 8.46 4.88 13.39
C ALA A 129 8.71 6.16 12.57
N VAL A 130 9.96 6.42 12.24
CA VAL A 130 10.35 7.49 11.34
C VAL A 130 10.78 6.86 10.01
N VAL A 131 10.12 7.25 8.93
CA VAL A 131 10.54 6.95 7.56
C VAL A 131 11.39 8.09 7.06
N THR A 132 12.57 7.78 6.54
CA THR A 132 13.54 8.77 6.06
C THR A 132 13.86 8.51 4.59
N ALA A 133 13.83 9.58 3.78
CA ALA A 133 14.30 9.60 2.41
C ALA A 133 15.64 10.36 2.37
N VAL A 134 16.65 9.76 1.76
CA VAL A 134 17.99 10.34 1.61
C VAL A 134 18.36 10.38 0.14
N SER A 135 18.85 11.51 -0.34
CA SER A 135 19.46 11.66 -1.65
C SER A 135 20.74 12.50 -1.51
N ASP A 136 21.86 11.97 -1.99
CA ASP A 136 23.19 12.54 -1.75
C ASP A 136 23.40 12.75 -0.22
N THR A 137 23.65 13.97 0.21
CA THR A 137 23.86 14.38 1.61
C THR A 137 22.61 14.97 2.26
N LYS A 138 21.48 15.01 1.56
CA LYS A 138 20.23 15.61 2.02
C LYS A 138 19.22 14.54 2.40
N SER A 139 18.43 14.85 3.41
CA SER A 139 17.40 13.95 3.90
C SER A 139 16.16 14.71 4.37
N ASP A 140 15.04 14.00 4.36
CA ASP A 140 13.80 14.44 5.00
C ASP A 140 13.10 13.24 5.64
N GLY A 141 12.27 13.48 6.66
CA GLY A 141 11.65 12.44 7.47
C GLY A 141 10.15 12.62 7.68
N CYS A 142 9.46 11.49 7.75
CA CYS A 142 8.04 11.42 8.09
C CYS A 142 7.84 10.54 9.32
N THR A 143 7.15 11.06 10.34
CA THR A 143 6.73 10.28 11.51
C THR A 143 5.47 9.48 11.16
N VAL A 144 5.58 8.17 11.23
CA VAL A 144 4.48 7.24 10.92
C VAL A 144 3.96 6.62 12.20
N THR A 145 2.67 6.80 12.47
CA THR A 145 1.96 6.15 13.57
C THR A 145 1.12 5.01 13.04
N VAL A 146 1.46 3.78 13.43
CA VAL A 146 0.68 2.60 13.07
C VAL A 146 -0.35 2.32 14.14
N THR A 147 -1.62 2.40 13.77
CA THR A 147 -2.76 2.08 14.63
C THR A 147 -3.17 0.62 14.50
N PRO A 148 -3.98 0.08 15.42
CA PRO A 148 -4.53 -1.27 15.28
C PRO A 148 -5.24 -1.49 13.96
N ALA A 149 -5.17 -2.70 13.41
CA ALA A 149 -5.81 -3.04 12.16
C ALA A 149 -7.33 -2.89 12.23
N VAL A 150 -7.91 -2.43 11.13
CA VAL A 150 -9.36 -2.36 10.93
C VAL A 150 -9.73 -3.34 9.82
N TYR A 151 -10.68 -4.21 10.12
CA TYR A 151 -11.19 -5.22 9.20
C TYR A 151 -12.62 -4.86 8.81
N ARG A 152 -12.90 -4.84 7.52
CA ARG A 152 -14.24 -4.65 6.97
C ARG A 152 -14.66 -5.97 6.34
N ILE A 153 -15.63 -6.61 6.95
CA ILE A 153 -16.14 -7.92 6.53
C ILE A 153 -17.49 -7.69 5.88
N GLU A 154 -17.54 -7.85 4.59
CA GLU A 154 -18.79 -7.81 3.84
C GLU A 154 -19.53 -9.13 4.02
N THR A 155 -20.78 -9.04 4.41
CA THR A 155 -21.64 -10.18 4.65
C THR A 155 -22.73 -10.22 3.60
N ALA A 156 -22.92 -11.35 2.97
CA ALA A 156 -23.93 -11.65 1.98
C ALA A 156 -24.04 -10.66 0.80
N HIS A 157 -23.69 -11.13 -0.36
CA HIS A 157 -24.02 -10.52 -1.65
C HIS A 157 -25.20 -11.27 -2.25
N ASP A 158 -26.27 -10.59 -2.64
CA ASP A 158 -27.08 -11.12 -3.69
C ASP A 158 -26.44 -10.77 -5.05
N ALA A 159 -26.53 -11.65 -6.02
CA ALA A 159 -25.98 -11.42 -7.36
C ALA A 159 -26.66 -10.24 -8.10
N SER A 160 -27.72 -9.67 -7.56
CA SER A 160 -28.51 -8.59 -8.16
C SER A 160 -28.37 -7.26 -7.42
N GLY A 161 -27.81 -7.24 -6.20
CA GLY A 161 -27.77 -6.03 -5.34
C GLY A 161 -29.17 -5.55 -4.95
N SER A 162 -30.18 -6.34 -5.13
CA SER A 162 -31.57 -5.98 -4.78
C SER A 162 -31.93 -6.48 -3.40
N ILE A 163 -32.45 -5.57 -2.59
CA ILE A 163 -33.25 -5.94 -1.43
C ILE A 163 -34.57 -6.50 -1.97
N PRO A 164 -35.01 -7.69 -1.55
CA PRO A 164 -36.27 -8.27 -2.03
C PRO A 164 -37.42 -7.24 -1.94
N ALA A 165 -38.16 -7.08 -3.00
CA ALA A 165 -39.34 -6.23 -3.01
C ALA A 165 -40.45 -6.96 -2.28
N TRP A 166 -40.62 -6.68 -1.01
CA TRP A 166 -41.74 -7.18 -0.21
C TRP A 166 -42.92 -6.24 -0.41
N ASP A 167 -43.99 -6.75 -1.00
CA ASP A 167 -45.18 -5.96 -1.34
C ASP A 167 -46.10 -5.67 -0.16
N ALA A 168 -45.91 -6.31 0.99
CA ALA A 168 -46.72 -6.09 2.18
C ALA A 168 -45.85 -5.69 3.37
N ALA A 169 -46.18 -4.55 3.97
CA ALA A 169 -45.50 -4.07 5.16
C ALA A 169 -45.90 -4.91 6.40
N PRO A 170 -44.94 -5.57 7.08
CA PRO A 170 -45.22 -6.25 8.33
C PRO A 170 -45.63 -5.27 9.44
N SER A 171 -46.51 -5.70 10.33
CA SER A 171 -46.94 -4.86 11.46
C SER A 171 -45.84 -4.64 12.52
N HIS A 172 -44.85 -5.54 12.60
CA HIS A 172 -43.64 -5.44 13.41
C HIS A 172 -42.54 -6.19 12.68
N ALA A 173 -41.36 -5.60 12.56
CA ALA A 173 -40.20 -6.30 12.04
C ALA A 173 -39.09 -6.32 13.11
N GLU A 174 -38.72 -7.51 13.50
CA GLU A 174 -37.53 -7.77 14.30
C GLU A 174 -36.58 -8.60 13.45
N PHE A 175 -35.35 -8.21 13.45
CA PHE A 175 -34.27 -8.95 12.81
C PHE A 175 -33.22 -9.31 13.86
N SER A 176 -32.79 -10.56 13.89
CA SER A 176 -31.68 -10.98 14.75
C SER A 176 -30.58 -11.64 13.95
N MET A 177 -29.35 -11.31 14.28
CA MET A 177 -28.16 -11.83 13.67
C MET A 177 -27.23 -12.36 14.77
N PRO A 178 -26.94 -13.67 14.80
CA PRO A 178 -25.90 -14.21 15.66
C PRO A 178 -24.52 -13.91 15.06
N LEU A 179 -23.57 -13.61 15.95
CA LEU A 179 -22.19 -13.34 15.58
C LEU A 179 -21.24 -13.92 16.64
N THR A 180 -20.16 -14.59 16.20
CA THR A 180 -19.16 -15.19 17.09
C THR A 180 -17.76 -14.80 16.64
N ALA A 181 -16.94 -14.27 17.56
CA ALA A 181 -15.55 -13.96 17.25
C ALA A 181 -14.70 -15.23 17.17
N LYS A 182 -13.96 -15.41 16.08
CA LYS A 182 -13.01 -16.52 15.88
C LYS A 182 -11.64 -16.25 16.50
N LYS A 183 -11.27 -14.98 16.67
CA LYS A 183 -9.99 -14.55 17.23
C LYS A 183 -10.19 -13.73 18.51
N PRO A 184 -9.25 -13.79 19.45
CA PRO A 184 -9.27 -12.89 20.61
C PRO A 184 -8.85 -11.47 20.22
N GLY A 185 -9.18 -10.49 21.07
CA GLY A 185 -8.72 -9.11 20.91
C GLY A 185 -9.39 -8.36 19.76
N LEU A 186 -10.60 -8.75 19.36
CA LEU A 186 -11.40 -8.02 18.39
C LEU A 186 -12.39 -7.09 19.08
N LEU A 187 -12.49 -5.88 18.55
CA LEU A 187 -13.48 -4.87 18.94
C LEU A 187 -14.48 -4.70 17.81
N LEU A 188 -15.78 -4.80 18.09
CA LEU A 188 -16.84 -4.47 17.15
C LEU A 188 -16.97 -2.94 17.09
N ARG A 189 -16.55 -2.33 15.98
CA ARG A 189 -16.56 -0.89 15.79
C ARG A 189 -17.88 -0.39 15.25
N ALA A 190 -18.32 -0.98 14.15
CA ALA A 190 -19.55 -0.56 13.50
C ALA A 190 -20.20 -1.70 12.73
N LEU A 191 -21.49 -1.52 12.46
CA LEU A 191 -22.24 -2.28 11.47
C LEU A 191 -22.76 -1.29 10.44
N GLU A 192 -22.51 -1.55 9.18
CA GLU A 192 -22.91 -0.69 8.07
C GLU A 192 -23.85 -1.46 7.15
N PHE A 193 -25.02 -0.91 6.89
CA PHE A 193 -26.03 -1.56 6.05
C PHE A 193 -27.03 -0.58 5.47
N ARG A 194 -27.73 -1.00 4.43
CA ARG A 194 -28.86 -0.26 3.87
C ARG A 194 -30.17 -0.89 4.29
N ILE A 195 -31.11 -0.06 4.71
CA ILE A 195 -32.41 -0.47 5.19
C ILE A 195 -33.50 0.40 4.58
N LYS A 196 -34.69 -0.17 4.29
CA LYS A 196 -35.83 0.58 3.76
C LYS A 196 -36.91 0.73 4.84
N GLY A 197 -37.13 1.96 5.26
CA GLY A 197 -38.23 2.31 6.14
C GLY A 197 -39.52 2.58 5.38
N PHE A 198 -40.64 2.03 5.81
CA PHE A 198 -41.97 2.33 5.21
C PHE A 198 -42.53 3.66 5.67
N VAL A 199 -42.27 4.00 6.92
CA VAL A 199 -42.59 5.27 7.56
C VAL A 199 -41.38 5.78 8.33
N ALA A 200 -41.32 7.10 8.54
CA ALA A 200 -40.32 7.66 9.43
C ALA A 200 -40.58 7.19 10.87
N GLY A 201 -39.55 6.87 11.61
CA GLY A 201 -39.65 6.38 12.99
C GLY A 201 -38.33 5.99 13.60
N LYS A 202 -38.39 5.42 14.79
CA LYS A 202 -37.19 4.96 15.53
C LYS A 202 -36.93 3.50 15.30
N MET A 203 -35.67 3.17 15.04
CA MET A 203 -35.14 1.82 15.10
C MET A 203 -34.26 1.68 16.35
N ARG A 204 -34.37 0.54 17.03
CA ARG A 204 -33.50 0.16 18.14
C ARG A 204 -32.61 -0.97 17.70
N ALA A 205 -31.32 -0.86 18.00
CA ALA A 205 -30.33 -1.89 17.78
C ALA A 205 -29.74 -2.32 19.11
N ILE A 206 -29.84 -3.61 19.43
CA ILE A 206 -29.39 -4.16 20.71
C ILE A 206 -28.40 -5.28 20.42
N LEU A 207 -27.19 -5.19 20.99
CA LEU A 207 -26.27 -6.31 21.07
C LEU A 207 -26.37 -6.94 22.45
N ARG A 208 -26.47 -8.27 22.50
CA ARG A 208 -26.48 -9.04 23.75
C ARG A 208 -25.77 -10.37 23.57
N ARG A 209 -25.40 -11.04 24.66
CA ARG A 209 -24.99 -12.46 24.58
C ARG A 209 -26.19 -13.34 24.22
N TYR A 210 -25.96 -14.39 23.44
CA TYR A 210 -26.98 -15.36 23.12
C TYR A 210 -27.61 -15.92 24.41
N GLY A 211 -28.93 -16.02 24.43
CA GLY A 211 -29.67 -16.49 25.60
C GLY A 211 -29.82 -15.46 26.75
N SER A 212 -29.19 -14.28 26.65
CA SER A 212 -29.33 -13.21 27.64
C SER A 212 -30.36 -12.19 27.20
N THR A 213 -31.10 -11.61 28.17
CA THR A 213 -32.00 -10.48 27.95
C THR A 213 -31.33 -9.13 28.22
N THR A 214 -30.15 -9.11 28.82
CA THR A 214 -29.43 -7.90 29.20
C THR A 214 -28.70 -7.29 27.99
N PRO A 215 -29.01 -6.07 27.59
CA PRO A 215 -28.26 -5.36 26.56
C PRO A 215 -26.79 -5.12 26.97
N LEU A 216 -25.87 -5.36 26.04
CA LEU A 216 -24.47 -4.97 26.13
C LEU A 216 -24.23 -3.65 25.38
N VAL A 217 -24.91 -3.47 24.26
CA VAL A 217 -25.01 -2.22 23.50
C VAL A 217 -26.49 -2.01 23.19
N ASP A 218 -26.93 -0.76 23.32
CA ASP A 218 -28.34 -0.38 23.10
C ASP A 218 -28.36 1.00 22.41
N LEU A 219 -28.68 0.98 21.12
CA LEU A 219 -28.65 2.16 20.25
C LEU A 219 -30.04 2.43 19.69
N SER A 220 -30.33 3.71 19.50
CA SER A 220 -31.55 4.13 18.79
C SER A 220 -31.16 5.08 17.66
N LEU A 221 -31.76 4.90 16.51
CA LEU A 221 -31.59 5.78 15.35
C LEU A 221 -32.93 6.13 14.73
N GLU A 222 -32.95 7.31 14.12
CA GLU A 222 -34.11 7.79 13.35
C GLU A 222 -34.02 7.29 11.92
N LEU A 223 -35.10 6.67 11.44
CA LEU A 223 -35.23 6.27 10.04
C LEU A 223 -36.17 7.22 9.32
N ILE A 224 -35.83 7.55 8.08
CA ILE A 224 -36.73 8.24 7.18
C ILE A 224 -37.50 7.22 6.33
N ARG A 225 -38.63 7.66 5.75
CA ARG A 225 -39.32 6.86 4.75
C ARG A 225 -38.44 6.70 3.51
N GLY A 226 -38.26 5.46 3.06
CA GLY A 226 -37.38 5.12 1.93
C GLY A 226 -36.10 4.47 2.39
N TYR A 227 -35.06 4.55 1.55
CA TYR A 227 -33.76 3.94 1.85
C TYR A 227 -32.96 4.80 2.82
N ASN A 228 -32.35 4.13 3.78
CA ASN A 228 -31.46 4.70 4.77
C ASN A 228 -30.13 3.94 4.72
N ASP A 229 -29.02 4.65 4.53
CA ASP A 229 -27.68 4.11 4.74
C ASP A 229 -27.34 4.28 6.21
N VAL A 230 -27.21 3.16 6.91
CA VAL A 230 -27.07 3.13 8.37
C VAL A 230 -25.66 2.74 8.74
N VAL A 231 -25.08 3.50 9.66
CA VAL A 231 -23.83 3.17 10.36
C VAL A 231 -24.16 3.11 11.85
N LEU A 232 -24.19 1.89 12.41
CA LEU A 232 -24.29 1.69 13.85
C LEU A 232 -22.90 1.70 14.47
N ASP A 233 -22.53 2.77 15.14
CA ASP A 233 -21.28 2.82 15.91
C ASP A 233 -21.45 2.00 17.20
N MET A 234 -20.75 0.87 17.26
CA MET A 234 -20.78 -0.06 18.39
C MET A 234 -19.79 0.33 19.50
N GLY A 235 -19.14 1.49 19.38
CA GLY A 235 -18.24 2.04 20.40
C GLY A 235 -16.96 1.23 20.61
N GLY A 236 -16.61 0.30 19.72
CA GLY A 236 -15.48 -0.60 19.93
C GLY A 236 -15.79 -1.65 21.01
N PHE A 237 -16.97 -2.23 20.98
CA PHE A 237 -17.39 -3.27 21.94
C PHE A 237 -16.44 -4.50 21.85
N PRO A 238 -15.84 -4.96 22.97
CA PRO A 238 -14.93 -6.09 22.96
C PRO A 238 -15.69 -7.40 22.75
N LEU A 239 -15.29 -8.15 21.72
CA LEU A 239 -15.80 -9.47 21.42
C LEU A 239 -14.90 -10.55 22.07
N GLU A 240 -15.49 -11.41 22.88
CA GLU A 240 -14.79 -12.56 23.47
C GLU A 240 -14.77 -13.71 22.46
N LYS A 241 -13.60 -14.33 22.25
CA LYS A 241 -13.45 -15.45 21.32
C LYS A 241 -14.36 -16.60 21.70
N GLY A 242 -15.14 -17.10 20.74
CA GLY A 242 -16.03 -18.26 20.91
C GLY A 242 -17.32 -17.95 21.68
N VAL A 243 -17.53 -16.69 22.07
CA VAL A 243 -18.81 -16.28 22.67
C VAL A 243 -19.76 -15.86 21.56
N GLU A 244 -20.95 -16.43 21.55
CA GLU A 244 -22.00 -16.05 20.63
C GLU A 244 -22.74 -14.81 21.16
N TYR A 245 -22.79 -13.79 20.32
CA TYR A 245 -23.55 -12.57 20.51
C TYR A 245 -24.73 -12.57 19.55
N GLN A 246 -25.74 -11.82 19.89
CA GLN A 246 -26.91 -11.64 19.06
C GLN A 246 -27.22 -10.16 18.91
N LEU A 247 -27.20 -9.68 17.66
CA LEU A 247 -27.67 -8.37 17.30
C LEU A 247 -29.17 -8.45 17.01
N TYR A 248 -29.95 -7.58 17.64
CA TYR A 248 -31.34 -7.38 17.37
C TYR A 248 -31.57 -6.00 16.80
N LEU A 249 -32.29 -5.94 15.69
CA LEU A 249 -32.84 -4.70 15.13
C LEU A 249 -34.34 -4.76 15.27
N SER A 250 -34.95 -3.78 15.91
CA SER A 250 -36.39 -3.67 16.04
C SER A 250 -36.86 -2.24 15.77
N ALA A 251 -38.00 -2.09 15.10
CA ALA A 251 -38.58 -0.78 14.88
C ALA A 251 -40.06 -0.80 15.29
N VAL A 252 -40.52 0.30 15.88
CA VAL A 252 -41.94 0.51 16.21
C VAL A 252 -42.78 0.59 14.94
N ASN A 253 -42.17 1.03 13.84
CA ASN A 253 -42.78 1.11 12.52
C ASN A 253 -42.03 0.22 11.56
N ASN A 254 -42.77 -0.37 10.63
CA ASN A 254 -42.27 -1.38 9.72
C ASN A 254 -41.03 -0.98 8.91
N PHE A 255 -40.05 -1.88 8.82
CA PHE A 255 -38.87 -1.74 7.97
C PHE A 255 -38.55 -3.07 7.27
N TYR A 256 -37.86 -3.03 6.15
CA TYR A 256 -37.21 -4.22 5.61
C TYR A 256 -35.87 -4.41 6.29
N PRO A 257 -35.59 -5.58 6.87
CA PRO A 257 -34.30 -5.85 7.47
C PRO A 257 -33.17 -5.81 6.41
N PRO A 258 -31.94 -5.50 6.81
CA PRO A 258 -30.77 -5.59 5.93
C PRO A 258 -30.40 -7.06 5.73
N SER A 259 -31.14 -7.77 4.86
CA SER A 259 -31.02 -9.22 4.73
C SER A 259 -31.34 -9.69 3.32
N VAL A 260 -30.84 -10.87 2.98
CA VAL A 260 -31.13 -11.58 1.73
C VAL A 260 -31.60 -13.00 2.05
N GLU A 261 -32.61 -13.51 1.30
CA GLU A 261 -33.16 -14.85 1.51
C GLU A 261 -32.22 -15.97 1.05
N ALA A 262 -31.42 -15.70 0.02
CA ALA A 262 -30.47 -16.65 -0.53
C ALA A 262 -29.14 -15.94 -0.78
N GLY A 263 -28.23 -16.07 0.14
CA GLY A 263 -26.90 -15.55 0.02
C GLY A 263 -25.93 -16.47 0.75
N TRP A 264 -24.64 -16.27 0.51
CA TRP A 264 -23.61 -16.89 1.30
C TRP A 264 -22.94 -15.81 2.15
N VAL A 265 -22.51 -16.17 3.35
CA VAL A 265 -21.58 -15.39 4.15
C VAL A 265 -20.19 -15.76 3.66
N GLU A 266 -19.40 -14.78 3.25
CA GLU A 266 -18.01 -15.03 2.88
C GLU A 266 -17.24 -15.57 4.10
N GLU A 267 -16.60 -16.73 3.92
CA GLU A 267 -15.80 -17.32 4.99
C GLU A 267 -14.61 -16.40 5.29
N ASN A 268 -14.48 -16.02 6.54
CA ASN A 268 -13.40 -15.16 6.99
C ASN A 268 -12.78 -15.68 8.29
N ASP A 269 -11.59 -15.22 8.58
CA ASP A 269 -10.81 -15.65 9.75
C ASP A 269 -11.19 -14.96 11.07
N PHE A 270 -12.10 -13.99 11.06
CA PHE A 270 -12.32 -13.08 12.19
C PHE A 270 -13.59 -13.36 12.95
N ILE A 271 -14.69 -13.48 12.23
CA ILE A 271 -16.02 -13.71 12.82
C ILE A 271 -16.78 -14.79 12.05
N ASP A 272 -17.66 -15.47 12.77
CA ASP A 272 -18.70 -16.30 12.21
C ASP A 272 -20.02 -15.57 12.35
N ILE A 273 -20.76 -15.45 11.26
CA ILE A 273 -22.10 -14.86 11.23
C ILE A 273 -23.03 -15.95 10.75
N ALA A 274 -23.73 -16.56 11.69
CA ALA A 274 -24.71 -17.57 11.35
C ALA A 274 -25.96 -16.93 10.74
N HIS A 275 -26.79 -17.75 10.11
CA HIS A 275 -28.07 -17.31 9.58
C HIS A 275 -28.88 -16.60 10.66
N GLY A 276 -29.23 -15.35 10.43
CA GLY A 276 -30.16 -14.61 11.27
C GLY A 276 -31.58 -15.10 11.07
N SER A 277 -32.43 -14.77 11.99
CA SER A 277 -33.87 -14.95 11.83
C SER A 277 -34.56 -13.58 11.83
N ALA A 278 -35.40 -13.34 10.84
CA ALA A 278 -36.35 -12.25 10.91
C ALA A 278 -37.67 -12.83 11.32
N TYR A 279 -38.26 -12.25 12.38
CA TYR A 279 -39.63 -12.60 12.80
C TYR A 279 -40.57 -11.84 11.90
N TYR A 280 -41.02 -12.52 10.90
CA TYR A 280 -42.10 -12.14 10.01
C TYR A 280 -43.01 -13.36 9.84
N ASP A 281 -44.27 -13.25 10.05
CA ASP A 281 -45.40 -14.21 9.89
C ASP A 281 -45.08 -15.59 9.25
N GLY A 282 -44.00 -16.24 9.71
CA GLY A 282 -43.49 -17.53 9.22
C GLY A 282 -41.95 -17.53 9.19
N ASP A 283 -41.36 -18.59 9.66
CA ASP A 283 -39.93 -18.88 9.75
C ASP A 283 -39.13 -18.60 8.43
N THR A 284 -38.68 -17.38 8.24
CA THR A 284 -37.79 -17.07 7.11
C THR A 284 -36.36 -16.92 7.64
N THR A 285 -35.49 -17.79 7.21
CA THR A 285 -34.05 -17.68 7.50
C THR A 285 -33.48 -16.63 6.60
N LEU A 286 -33.00 -15.53 7.18
CA LEU A 286 -32.42 -14.41 6.47
C LEU A 286 -30.92 -14.27 6.82
N ILE A 287 -30.14 -13.81 5.88
CA ILE A 287 -28.72 -13.51 6.07
C ILE A 287 -28.55 -11.98 6.14
N PHE A 288 -27.80 -11.50 7.13
CA PHE A 288 -27.48 -10.08 7.22
C PHE A 288 -26.70 -9.64 5.99
N ALA A 289 -27.17 -8.61 5.31
CA ALA A 289 -26.51 -7.98 4.19
C ALA A 289 -25.94 -6.62 4.61
N GLY A 290 -24.64 -6.54 4.76
CA GLY A 290 -23.96 -5.33 5.20
C GLY A 290 -22.48 -5.56 5.45
N THR A 291 -21.84 -4.61 6.09
CA THR A 291 -20.42 -4.68 6.47
C THR A 291 -20.27 -4.68 7.98
N VAL A 292 -19.57 -5.66 8.50
CA VAL A 292 -19.13 -5.68 9.90
C VAL A 292 -17.72 -5.09 9.98
N VAL A 293 -17.58 -4.00 10.74
CA VAL A 293 -16.32 -3.32 10.93
C VAL A 293 -15.72 -3.74 12.27
N LEU A 294 -14.60 -4.43 12.23
CA LEU A 294 -13.83 -4.87 13.38
C LEU A 294 -12.52 -4.07 13.48
N ARG A 295 -12.03 -3.94 14.70
CA ARG A 295 -10.70 -3.38 14.99
C ARG A 295 -9.98 -4.32 15.94
N GLU A 296 -8.67 -4.44 15.84
CA GLU A 296 -7.86 -5.05 16.89
C GLU A 296 -7.90 -4.21 18.17
N ALA A 297 -7.92 -4.88 19.33
CA ALA A 297 -7.71 -4.20 20.60
C ALA A 297 -6.29 -3.61 20.67
N ASP A 298 -6.14 -2.57 21.46
CA ASP A 298 -4.86 -1.87 21.67
C ASP A 298 -3.78 -2.75 22.31
#